data_4c8c7d3a228f82c024ad3eaec37e897a
#
_entry.id   4c8c7d3a228f82c024ad3eaec37e897a
#
_cell.length_a   1.000
_cell.length_b   1.000
_cell.length_c   1.000
_cell.angle_alpha   90.00
_cell.angle_beta   90.00
_cell.angle_gamma   90.00
#
_symmetry.space_group_name_H-M   'P 1'
#
loop_
_entity.id
_entity.type
_entity.pdbx_description
1 polymer ?
#
loop_
_entity_poly.entity_id
_entity_poly.type
_entity_poly.pdbx_seq_one_letter_code
_entity_poly.pdbx_strand_id
1 'polypeptide(L)'
;MENSTIKLTRKIQLLVDLPTKEERKEALDKLYQWQNRCFRAANLIVTHLYTQEMIKEFFYISEGVKYKLVDENKDDSGILNRSRMNTTYRVISNRFKGEIPTNILSNLNKSLISSFNKTKPEYWSGERSLQNFRRDMAFPFDMELVCGLHFNEDKQAFCFSLNQIPFRTYLGKDFTDKWNFLQRVIKGETKLCTSHIKLKNGKIFWLAVLEIEKEKHCLRPEVIAEASLSLEYPIVVKSGKIKLTIGTREEFLYRRLAIQAARKRAQVGATYSRSSNGIKRKTKAVNKFRDAESNYIHHRIHVYSRRLIDFCINQQAGTLILLNQEDKIGIAKEEEFVFRNWSYYELMTKIKYKAEKAGIELIID
;
A
#
# COMPACT_ATOMS: atom_id res chain seq x y z
N MET A 1 -20.81 2.29 17.32
CA MET A 1 -20.50 0.86 17.08
C MET A 1 -19.06 0.78 16.57
N GLU A 2 -18.15 0.24 17.34
CA GLU A 2 -16.78 0.00 16.86
C GLU A 2 -16.80 -1.00 15.72
N ASN A 3 -16.09 -0.68 14.64
CA ASN A 3 -15.91 -1.60 13.52
C ASN A 3 -15.22 -2.87 14.01
N SER A 4 -15.97 -3.98 14.12
CA SER A 4 -15.45 -5.29 14.51
C SER A 4 -14.53 -5.92 13.47
N THR A 5 -14.42 -5.30 12.27
CA THR A 5 -13.63 -5.81 11.14
C THR A 5 -12.48 -4.88 10.77
N ILE A 6 -11.45 -5.45 10.19
CA ILE A 6 -10.28 -4.74 9.66
C ILE A 6 -9.94 -5.24 8.24
N LYS A 7 -9.43 -4.35 7.39
CA LYS A 7 -8.99 -4.71 6.04
C LYS A 7 -7.52 -5.12 6.04
N LEU A 8 -7.27 -6.34 5.59
CA LEU A 8 -5.95 -6.96 5.51
C LEU A 8 -5.56 -7.16 4.06
N THR A 9 -4.38 -6.69 3.65
CA THR A 9 -3.85 -6.94 2.31
C THR A 9 -2.83 -8.07 2.31
N ARG A 10 -3.03 -9.08 1.45
CA ARG A 10 -2.07 -10.15 1.19
C ARG A 10 -1.53 -10.08 -0.23
N LYS A 11 -0.22 -10.13 -0.34
CA LYS A 11 0.47 -10.15 -1.63
C LYS A 11 0.67 -11.59 -2.08
N ILE A 12 -0.01 -11.98 -3.14
CA ILE A 12 0.02 -13.32 -3.73
C ILE A 12 0.59 -13.22 -5.15
N GLN A 13 1.56 -14.07 -5.48
CA GLN A 13 2.05 -14.13 -6.86
C GLN A 13 1.05 -14.90 -7.71
N LEU A 14 0.80 -14.39 -8.92
CA LEU A 14 -0.04 -15.04 -9.92
C LEU A 14 0.81 -15.52 -11.11
N LEU A 15 0.37 -16.61 -11.70
CA LEU A 15 0.84 -17.12 -12.97
C LEU A 15 -0.35 -17.13 -13.93
N VAL A 16 -0.13 -16.72 -15.18
CA VAL A 16 -1.14 -16.85 -16.24
C VAL A 16 -1.29 -18.32 -16.58
N ASP A 17 -2.51 -18.83 -16.52
CA ASP A 17 -2.82 -20.23 -16.67
C ASP A 17 -3.30 -20.56 -18.10
N LEU A 18 -2.49 -20.22 -19.07
CA LEU A 18 -2.68 -20.50 -20.49
C LEU A 18 -1.69 -21.56 -20.98
N PRO A 19 -2.07 -22.40 -21.94
CA PRO A 19 -1.27 -23.55 -22.36
C PRO A 19 0.03 -23.15 -23.06
N THR A 20 0.00 -22.19 -23.97
CA THR A 20 1.16 -21.84 -24.79
C THR A 20 1.98 -20.69 -24.16
N LYS A 21 3.24 -20.61 -24.53
CA LYS A 21 4.14 -19.54 -24.08
C LYS A 21 3.77 -18.20 -24.72
N GLU A 22 3.31 -18.24 -25.94
CA GLU A 22 2.88 -17.09 -26.72
C GLU A 22 1.65 -16.45 -26.11
N GLU A 23 0.60 -17.22 -25.79
CA GLU A 23 -0.60 -16.72 -25.12
C GLU A 23 -0.30 -16.12 -23.75
N ARG A 24 0.60 -16.76 -22.97
CA ARG A 24 1.03 -16.19 -21.66
C ARG A 24 1.75 -14.87 -21.83
N LYS A 25 2.55 -14.72 -22.90
CA LYS A 25 3.24 -13.47 -23.22
C LYS A 25 2.24 -12.38 -23.62
N GLU A 26 1.28 -12.69 -24.48
CA GLU A 26 0.22 -11.77 -24.91
C GLU A 26 -0.61 -11.29 -23.72
N ALA A 27 -1.03 -12.20 -22.84
CA ALA A 27 -1.74 -11.85 -21.63
C ALA A 27 -0.91 -10.94 -20.70
N LEU A 28 0.39 -11.20 -20.54
CA LEU A 28 1.29 -10.37 -19.76
C LEU A 28 1.47 -8.98 -20.42
N ASP A 29 1.63 -8.90 -21.72
CA ASP A 29 1.75 -7.64 -22.45
C ASP A 29 0.46 -6.81 -22.33
N LYS A 30 -0.72 -7.45 -22.38
CA LYS A 30 -2.01 -6.83 -22.15
C LYS A 30 -2.12 -6.24 -20.72
N LEU A 31 -1.67 -6.97 -19.71
CA LEU A 31 -1.63 -6.47 -18.34
C LEU A 31 -0.69 -5.27 -18.18
N TYR A 32 0.47 -5.27 -18.84
CA TYR A 32 1.38 -4.12 -18.85
C TYR A 32 0.78 -2.91 -19.57
N GLN A 33 0.02 -3.14 -20.65
CA GLN A 33 -0.72 -2.06 -21.31
C GLN A 33 -1.75 -1.46 -20.38
N TRP A 34 -2.56 -2.27 -19.69
CA TRP A 34 -3.53 -1.77 -18.70
C TRP A 34 -2.84 -0.99 -17.57
N GLN A 35 -1.73 -1.51 -17.04
CA GLN A 35 -0.96 -0.79 -16.01
C GLN A 35 -0.50 0.60 -16.49
N ASN A 36 0.05 0.68 -17.71
CA ASN A 36 0.49 1.94 -18.29
C ASN A 36 -0.68 2.91 -18.53
N ARG A 37 -1.82 2.41 -19.02
CA ARG A 37 -3.02 3.24 -19.22
C ARG A 37 -3.60 3.70 -17.88
N CYS A 38 -3.68 2.83 -16.89
CA CYS A 38 -4.12 3.18 -15.54
C CYS A 38 -3.22 4.23 -14.87
N PHE A 39 -1.92 4.15 -15.03
CA PHE A 39 -0.98 5.18 -14.59
C PHE A 39 -1.31 6.56 -15.20
N ARG A 40 -1.57 6.62 -16.49
CA ARG A 40 -1.93 7.85 -17.19
C ARG A 40 -3.30 8.37 -16.75
N ALA A 41 -4.28 7.47 -16.63
CA ALA A 41 -5.62 7.79 -16.14
C ALA A 41 -5.59 8.30 -14.70
N ALA A 42 -4.81 7.69 -13.81
CA ALA A 42 -4.69 8.10 -12.41
C ALA A 42 -4.17 9.53 -12.27
N ASN A 43 -3.12 9.89 -13.00
CA ASN A 43 -2.60 11.25 -12.99
C ASN A 43 -3.62 12.25 -13.56
N LEU A 44 -4.34 11.88 -14.63
CA LEU A 44 -5.39 12.72 -15.20
C LEU A 44 -6.54 12.94 -14.20
N ILE A 45 -6.98 11.88 -13.49
CA ILE A 45 -8.04 11.97 -12.48
C ILE A 45 -7.66 12.99 -11.39
N VAL A 46 -6.48 12.84 -10.79
CA VAL A 46 -6.06 13.70 -9.67
C VAL A 46 -5.86 15.14 -10.13
N THR A 47 -5.26 15.35 -11.30
CA THR A 47 -5.14 16.70 -11.89
C THR A 47 -6.50 17.32 -12.17
N HIS A 48 -7.41 16.55 -12.74
CA HIS A 48 -8.77 17.03 -13.04
C HIS A 48 -9.53 17.42 -11.78
N LEU A 49 -9.48 16.58 -10.72
CA LEU A 49 -10.09 16.89 -9.43
C LEU A 49 -9.50 18.15 -8.80
N TYR A 50 -8.18 18.29 -8.82
CA TYR A 50 -7.52 19.47 -8.28
C TYR A 50 -7.93 20.75 -9.06
N THR A 51 -7.92 20.68 -10.38
CA THR A 51 -8.35 21.81 -11.23
C THR A 51 -9.80 22.22 -10.99
N GLN A 52 -10.71 21.24 -10.82
CA GLN A 52 -12.11 21.53 -10.48
C GLN A 52 -12.25 22.27 -9.15
N GLU A 53 -11.47 21.89 -8.14
CA GLU A 53 -11.51 22.57 -6.84
C GLU A 53 -10.91 23.97 -6.92
N MET A 54 -9.81 24.15 -7.64
CA MET A 54 -9.19 25.46 -7.87
C MET A 54 -10.14 26.41 -8.62
N ILE A 55 -10.85 25.93 -9.64
CA ILE A 55 -11.85 26.72 -10.35
C ILE A 55 -12.97 27.18 -9.40
N LYS A 56 -13.44 26.30 -8.51
CA LYS A 56 -14.45 26.67 -7.51
C LYS A 56 -13.96 27.81 -6.62
N GLU A 57 -12.75 27.73 -6.09
CA GLU A 57 -12.17 28.78 -5.26
C GLU A 57 -12.03 30.09 -6.01
N PHE A 58 -11.53 30.05 -7.25
CA PHE A 58 -11.37 31.23 -8.08
C PHE A 58 -12.67 32.02 -8.25
N PHE A 59 -13.79 31.34 -8.45
CA PHE A 59 -15.08 32.00 -8.62
C PHE A 59 -15.72 32.46 -7.30
N TYR A 60 -15.35 31.88 -6.17
CA TYR A 60 -15.83 32.33 -4.86
C TYR A 60 -15.09 33.57 -4.32
N ILE A 61 -13.87 33.82 -4.79
CA ILE A 61 -13.06 34.95 -4.36
C ILE A 61 -13.42 36.26 -5.09
N SER A 62 -14.01 36.19 -6.30
CA SER A 62 -14.44 37.37 -7.04
C SER A 62 -15.76 37.93 -6.51
N GLU A 63 -15.67 39.01 -5.78
CA GLU A 63 -16.70 39.92 -5.27
C GLU A 63 -18.16 39.65 -5.67
N GLY A 64 -18.91 39.01 -4.79
CA GLY A 64 -20.39 38.98 -4.82
C GLY A 64 -21.01 38.13 -5.91
N VAL A 65 -20.25 37.51 -6.77
CA VAL A 65 -20.75 36.66 -7.87
C VAL A 65 -20.76 35.21 -7.43
N LYS A 66 -21.89 34.77 -6.86
CA LYS A 66 -22.16 33.35 -6.59
C LYS A 66 -22.47 32.64 -7.91
N TYR A 67 -21.46 32.27 -8.67
CA TYR A 67 -21.66 31.33 -9.76
C TYR A 67 -21.88 29.93 -9.21
N LYS A 68 -23.04 29.35 -9.47
CA LYS A 68 -23.24 27.93 -9.31
C LYS A 68 -22.47 27.21 -10.43
N LEU A 69 -21.24 26.79 -10.13
CA LEU A 69 -20.45 25.99 -11.05
C LEU A 69 -20.97 24.56 -11.18
N VAL A 70 -21.91 24.18 -10.32
CA VAL A 70 -22.57 22.88 -10.33
C VAL A 70 -23.90 23.06 -11.04
N ASP A 71 -24.07 22.37 -12.15
CA ASP A 71 -25.34 22.31 -12.84
C ASP A 71 -26.40 21.62 -11.96
N GLU A 72 -27.41 22.40 -11.53
CA GLU A 72 -28.53 21.91 -10.74
C GLU A 72 -29.51 21.07 -11.59
N ASN A 73 -29.51 21.28 -12.90
CA ASN A 73 -30.51 20.71 -13.80
C ASN A 73 -30.08 19.45 -14.52
N LYS A 74 -28.94 18.86 -14.21
CA LYS A 74 -28.35 17.69 -14.91
C LYS A 74 -28.04 17.95 -16.40
N ASP A 75 -27.97 19.19 -16.80
CA ASP A 75 -27.58 19.55 -18.15
C ASP A 75 -26.10 19.24 -18.38
N ASP A 76 -25.80 18.55 -19.49
CA ASP A 76 -24.44 18.21 -19.89
C ASP A 76 -23.59 19.41 -20.33
N SER A 77 -24.22 20.59 -20.48
CA SER A 77 -23.55 21.83 -20.84
C SER A 77 -22.89 22.57 -19.69
N GLY A 78 -23.14 22.18 -18.44
CA GLY A 78 -22.48 22.76 -17.25
C GLY A 78 -21.00 22.50 -17.18
N ILE A 79 -20.22 23.48 -16.69
CA ILE A 79 -18.75 23.36 -16.49
C ILE A 79 -18.44 22.26 -15.48
N LEU A 80 -19.29 22.06 -14.47
CA LEU A 80 -19.15 21.05 -13.44
C LEU A 80 -20.49 20.37 -13.16
N ASN A 81 -20.57 19.08 -13.42
CA ASN A 81 -21.74 18.28 -13.02
C ASN A 81 -21.86 18.13 -11.49
N ARG A 82 -23.08 17.93 -10.98
CA ARG A 82 -23.38 17.68 -9.55
C ARG A 82 -22.48 16.63 -8.93
N SER A 83 -22.18 15.57 -9.66
CA SER A 83 -21.33 14.49 -9.20
C SER A 83 -19.95 14.59 -9.83
N ARG A 84 -18.93 14.86 -9.01
CA ARG A 84 -17.51 14.76 -9.43
C ARG A 84 -17.19 13.43 -10.09
N MET A 85 -17.80 12.36 -9.59
CA MET A 85 -17.61 11.02 -10.14
C MET A 85 -18.04 10.97 -11.60
N ASN A 86 -19.19 11.56 -11.93
CA ASN A 86 -19.68 11.56 -13.31
C ASN A 86 -18.79 12.41 -14.22
N THR A 87 -18.46 13.63 -13.82
CA THR A 87 -17.63 14.53 -14.61
C THR A 87 -16.24 13.97 -14.86
N THR A 88 -15.54 13.56 -13.81
CA THR A 88 -14.19 12.97 -13.96
C THR A 88 -14.25 11.66 -14.73
N TYR A 89 -15.26 10.82 -14.47
CA TYR A 89 -15.44 9.57 -15.18
C TYR A 89 -15.68 9.76 -16.67
N ARG A 90 -16.46 10.77 -17.08
CA ARG A 90 -16.66 11.09 -18.51
C ARG A 90 -15.34 11.46 -19.20
N VAL A 91 -14.56 12.35 -18.57
CA VAL A 91 -13.26 12.77 -19.13
C VAL A 91 -12.34 11.57 -19.35
N ILE A 92 -12.20 10.70 -18.35
CA ILE A 92 -11.33 9.52 -18.44
C ILE A 92 -11.91 8.45 -19.36
N SER A 93 -13.23 8.25 -19.35
CA SER A 93 -13.91 7.31 -20.23
C SER A 93 -13.72 7.69 -21.70
N ASN A 94 -13.94 8.95 -22.04
CA ASN A 94 -13.75 9.42 -23.41
C ASN A 94 -12.30 9.24 -23.90
N ARG A 95 -11.32 9.42 -23.00
CA ARG A 95 -9.91 9.34 -23.37
C ARG A 95 -9.38 7.91 -23.43
N PHE A 96 -9.91 7.00 -22.61
CA PHE A 96 -9.39 5.62 -22.49
C PHE A 96 -10.40 4.54 -22.89
N LYS A 97 -11.49 4.93 -23.57
CA LYS A 97 -12.51 3.99 -24.08
C LYS A 97 -11.86 2.93 -24.99
N GLY A 98 -12.12 1.65 -24.67
CA GLY A 98 -11.55 0.52 -25.40
C GLY A 98 -10.09 0.16 -25.05
N GLU A 99 -9.36 1.02 -24.33
CA GLU A 99 -7.96 0.77 -23.95
C GLU A 99 -7.83 0.15 -22.55
N ILE A 100 -8.80 0.41 -21.66
CA ILE A 100 -8.87 -0.12 -20.29
C ILE A 100 -10.25 -0.74 -20.12
N PRO A 101 -10.38 -1.92 -19.51
CA PRO A 101 -11.68 -2.45 -19.10
C PRO A 101 -12.44 -1.46 -18.23
N THR A 102 -13.73 -1.26 -18.56
CA THR A 102 -14.60 -0.24 -17.92
C THR A 102 -14.62 -0.37 -16.38
N ASN A 103 -14.65 -1.60 -15.90
CA ASN A 103 -14.63 -1.93 -14.48
C ASN A 103 -13.34 -1.46 -13.78
N ILE A 104 -12.16 -1.68 -14.39
CA ILE A 104 -10.87 -1.21 -13.86
C ILE A 104 -10.88 0.32 -13.81
N LEU A 105 -11.35 0.97 -14.87
CA LEU A 105 -11.40 2.43 -14.97
C LEU A 105 -12.36 3.03 -13.93
N SER A 106 -13.54 2.43 -13.75
CA SER A 106 -14.53 2.86 -12.75
C SER A 106 -13.98 2.72 -11.32
N ASN A 107 -13.37 1.59 -10.98
CA ASN A 107 -12.79 1.36 -9.66
C ASN A 107 -11.58 2.27 -9.39
N LEU A 108 -10.75 2.53 -10.41
CA LEU A 108 -9.68 3.51 -10.33
C LEU A 108 -10.22 4.91 -9.99
N ASN A 109 -11.26 5.34 -10.71
CA ASN A 109 -11.89 6.64 -10.48
C ASN A 109 -12.48 6.75 -9.06
N LYS A 110 -13.28 5.77 -8.63
CA LYS A 110 -13.88 5.73 -7.29
C LYS A 110 -12.83 5.81 -6.18
N SER A 111 -11.77 5.00 -6.28
CA SER A 111 -10.71 4.93 -5.26
C SER A 111 -9.91 6.23 -5.17
N LEU A 112 -9.61 6.85 -6.31
CA LEU A 112 -8.85 8.10 -6.35
C LEU A 112 -9.66 9.31 -5.89
N ILE A 113 -10.95 9.38 -6.20
CA ILE A 113 -11.85 10.42 -5.65
C ILE A 113 -11.92 10.31 -4.12
N SER A 114 -12.10 9.10 -3.59
CA SER A 114 -12.11 8.88 -2.13
C SER A 114 -10.78 9.28 -1.48
N SER A 115 -9.66 8.91 -2.10
CA SER A 115 -8.32 9.28 -1.61
C SER A 115 -8.10 10.79 -1.66
N PHE A 116 -8.44 11.43 -2.77
CA PHE A 116 -8.32 12.88 -2.95
C PHE A 116 -9.12 13.67 -1.91
N ASN A 117 -10.38 13.27 -1.67
CA ASN A 117 -11.23 13.95 -0.69
C ASN A 117 -10.67 13.87 0.73
N LYS A 118 -10.00 12.76 1.10
CA LYS A 118 -9.35 12.60 2.41
C LYS A 118 -8.11 13.48 2.56
N THR A 119 -7.33 13.65 1.49
CA THR A 119 -6.08 14.40 1.51
C THR A 119 -6.21 15.85 1.05
N LYS A 120 -7.40 16.25 0.63
CA LYS A 120 -7.68 17.61 0.15
C LYS A 120 -7.24 18.70 1.14
N PRO A 121 -7.53 18.63 2.46
CA PRO A 121 -7.09 19.65 3.41
C PRO A 121 -5.56 19.83 3.42
N GLU A 122 -4.80 18.73 3.34
CA GLU A 122 -3.33 18.74 3.33
C GLU A 122 -2.76 19.41 2.07
N TYR A 123 -3.48 19.32 0.92
CA TYR A 123 -3.08 20.01 -0.31
C TYR A 123 -3.27 21.51 -0.19
N TRP A 124 -4.36 21.97 0.45
CA TRP A 124 -4.70 23.38 0.61
C TRP A 124 -3.87 24.06 1.68
N SER A 125 -3.51 23.35 2.77
CA SER A 125 -2.58 23.87 3.79
C SER A 125 -1.13 23.91 3.32
N GLY A 126 -0.80 23.30 2.16
CA GLY A 126 0.58 23.21 1.68
C GLY A 126 1.45 22.15 2.37
N GLU A 127 0.88 21.39 3.30
CA GLU A 127 1.59 20.30 3.99
C GLU A 127 1.96 19.15 3.04
N ARG A 128 1.22 19.02 1.96
CA ARG A 128 1.39 17.93 1.00
C ARG A 128 1.29 18.41 -0.44
N SER A 129 2.21 17.94 -1.28
CA SER A 129 2.11 18.12 -2.73
C SER A 129 1.07 17.18 -3.35
N LEU A 130 0.50 17.60 -4.48
CA LEU A 130 -0.45 16.80 -5.23
C LEU A 130 0.13 15.42 -5.57
N GLN A 131 -0.67 14.38 -5.35
CA GLN A 131 -0.25 13.00 -5.57
C GLN A 131 0.08 12.74 -7.05
N ASN A 132 1.27 12.18 -7.29
CA ASN A 132 1.73 11.78 -8.62
C ASN A 132 1.99 10.28 -8.65
N PHE A 133 1.37 9.58 -9.61
CA PHE A 133 1.50 8.14 -9.78
C PHE A 133 2.66 7.79 -10.71
N ARG A 134 3.30 6.65 -10.43
CA ARG A 134 4.40 6.12 -11.24
C ARG A 134 3.90 5.00 -12.16
N ARG A 135 4.68 4.72 -13.20
CA ARG A 135 4.34 3.69 -14.21
C ARG A 135 4.15 2.28 -13.64
N ASP A 136 4.74 1.99 -12.49
CA ASP A 136 4.66 0.69 -11.81
C ASP A 136 3.54 0.63 -10.76
N MET A 137 2.56 1.55 -10.80
CA MET A 137 1.42 1.53 -9.91
C MET A 137 0.61 0.25 -10.06
N ALA A 138 -0.01 -0.19 -8.98
CA ALA A 138 -1.01 -1.25 -9.02
C ALA A 138 -2.33 -0.69 -9.56
N PHE A 139 -3.06 -1.45 -10.36
CA PHE A 139 -4.38 -1.07 -10.83
C PHE A 139 -5.47 -1.88 -10.12
N PRO A 140 -6.60 -1.24 -9.76
CA PRO A 140 -7.67 -1.88 -9.01
C PRO A 140 -8.56 -2.75 -9.90
N PHE A 141 -9.19 -3.74 -9.28
CA PHE A 141 -10.29 -4.49 -9.86
C PHE A 141 -11.27 -4.90 -8.77
N ASP A 142 -12.52 -5.04 -9.12
CA ASP A 142 -13.55 -5.48 -8.19
C ASP A 142 -13.67 -7.00 -8.16
N MET A 143 -14.18 -7.51 -7.06
CA MET A 143 -14.33 -8.94 -6.85
C MET A 143 -15.42 -9.58 -7.71
N GLU A 144 -16.43 -8.81 -8.09
CA GLU A 144 -17.44 -9.25 -9.07
C GLU A 144 -16.85 -9.74 -10.39
N LEU A 145 -15.58 -9.36 -10.65
CA LEU A 145 -14.85 -9.72 -11.86
C LEU A 145 -13.94 -10.93 -11.67
N VAL A 146 -13.76 -11.40 -10.46
CA VAL A 146 -13.07 -12.65 -10.17
C VAL A 146 -14.05 -13.80 -10.38
N CYS A 147 -14.06 -14.30 -11.60
CA CYS A 147 -14.93 -15.40 -11.97
C CYS A 147 -14.31 -16.75 -11.57
N GLY A 148 -15.09 -17.57 -10.86
CA GLY A 148 -14.75 -18.97 -10.62
C GLY A 148 -13.53 -19.20 -9.72
N LEU A 149 -13.40 -18.43 -8.62
CA LEU A 149 -12.34 -18.72 -7.65
C LEU A 149 -12.59 -20.08 -6.99
N HIS A 150 -11.71 -21.03 -7.23
CA HIS A 150 -11.77 -22.38 -6.70
C HIS A 150 -10.36 -22.91 -6.43
N PHE A 151 -10.25 -23.94 -5.59
CA PHE A 151 -9.00 -24.67 -5.43
C PHE A 151 -8.97 -25.81 -6.45
N ASN A 152 -7.90 -25.88 -7.22
CA ASN A 152 -7.65 -26.94 -8.18
C ASN A 152 -6.64 -27.93 -7.58
N GLU A 153 -7.08 -29.17 -7.37
CA GLU A 153 -6.27 -30.22 -6.73
C GLU A 153 -5.10 -30.68 -7.61
N ASP A 154 -5.31 -30.78 -8.92
CA ASP A 154 -4.25 -31.20 -9.85
C ASP A 154 -3.10 -30.20 -9.89
N LYS A 155 -3.40 -28.91 -9.83
CA LYS A 155 -2.43 -27.81 -9.87
C LYS A 155 -1.94 -27.38 -8.51
N GLN A 156 -2.54 -27.91 -7.41
CA GLN A 156 -2.29 -27.49 -6.03
C GLN A 156 -2.29 -25.97 -5.88
N ALA A 157 -3.26 -25.30 -6.53
CA ALA A 157 -3.33 -23.84 -6.64
C ALA A 157 -4.78 -23.35 -6.66
N PHE A 158 -4.99 -22.12 -6.21
CA PHE A 158 -6.25 -21.44 -6.43
C PHE A 158 -6.28 -20.87 -7.83
N CYS A 159 -7.34 -21.17 -8.57
CA CYS A 159 -7.56 -20.75 -9.93
C CYS A 159 -8.75 -19.79 -10.01
N PHE A 160 -8.67 -18.80 -10.89
CA PHE A 160 -9.74 -17.87 -11.20
C PHE A 160 -9.48 -17.13 -12.51
N SER A 161 -10.50 -16.46 -13.05
CA SER A 161 -10.34 -15.61 -14.23
C SER A 161 -10.57 -14.15 -13.89
N LEU A 162 -9.83 -13.25 -14.50
CA LEU A 162 -10.01 -11.81 -14.43
C LEU A 162 -10.01 -11.21 -15.84
N ASN A 163 -11.12 -10.59 -16.26
CA ASN A 163 -11.26 -10.06 -17.63
C ASN A 163 -10.82 -11.06 -18.71
N GLN A 164 -11.30 -12.30 -18.63
CA GLN A 164 -11.02 -13.41 -19.55
C GLN A 164 -9.56 -13.92 -19.51
N ILE A 165 -8.73 -13.42 -18.62
CA ILE A 165 -7.38 -13.95 -18.41
C ILE A 165 -7.43 -14.95 -17.25
N PRO A 166 -7.16 -16.24 -17.47
CA PRO A 166 -7.11 -17.23 -16.41
C PRO A 166 -5.80 -17.11 -15.64
N PHE A 167 -5.92 -17.20 -14.32
CA PHE A 167 -4.80 -17.14 -13.38
C PHE A 167 -4.80 -18.34 -12.46
N ARG A 168 -3.61 -18.72 -12.03
CA ARG A 168 -3.38 -19.58 -10.89
C ARG A 168 -2.44 -18.92 -9.90
N THR A 169 -2.66 -19.16 -8.61
CA THR A 169 -1.83 -18.61 -7.55
C THR A 169 -0.52 -19.38 -7.41
N TYR A 170 0.54 -18.66 -7.03
CA TYR A 170 1.80 -19.24 -6.58
C TYR A 170 2.07 -18.75 -5.15
N LEU A 171 1.84 -19.60 -4.16
CA LEU A 171 1.87 -19.23 -2.75
C LEU A 171 3.29 -19.24 -2.14
N GLY A 172 4.24 -19.94 -2.79
CA GLY A 172 5.62 -20.06 -2.31
C GLY A 172 5.79 -21.12 -1.24
N LYS A 173 6.89 -21.05 -0.48
CA LYS A 173 7.22 -22.03 0.56
C LYS A 173 6.42 -21.81 1.87
N ASP A 174 6.22 -20.54 2.24
CA ASP A 174 5.42 -20.13 3.40
C ASP A 174 4.04 -19.64 2.93
N PHE A 175 3.13 -20.56 2.79
CA PHE A 175 1.81 -20.33 2.18
C PHE A 175 0.63 -20.44 3.15
N THR A 176 0.84 -20.95 4.36
CA THR A 176 -0.23 -21.33 5.30
C THR A 176 -1.26 -20.23 5.55
N ASP A 177 -0.80 -19.01 5.84
CA ASP A 177 -1.68 -17.86 6.06
C ASP A 177 -2.51 -17.53 4.78
N LYS A 178 -1.84 -17.47 3.63
CA LYS A 178 -2.50 -17.15 2.35
C LYS A 178 -3.46 -18.25 1.93
N TRP A 179 -3.07 -19.50 2.14
CA TRP A 179 -3.91 -20.65 1.83
C TRP A 179 -5.18 -20.64 2.69
N ASN A 180 -5.05 -20.47 4.01
CA ASN A 180 -6.18 -20.41 4.93
C ASN A 180 -7.15 -19.27 4.57
N PHE A 181 -6.63 -18.08 4.26
CA PHE A 181 -7.49 -16.96 3.85
C PHE A 181 -8.24 -17.23 2.55
N LEU A 182 -7.58 -17.80 1.54
CA LEU A 182 -8.24 -18.10 0.27
C LEU A 182 -9.30 -19.21 0.44
N GLN A 183 -9.04 -20.21 1.28
CA GLN A 183 -10.04 -21.22 1.62
C GLN A 183 -11.26 -20.60 2.30
N ARG A 184 -11.07 -19.70 3.26
CA ARG A 184 -12.16 -18.98 3.92
C ARG A 184 -12.95 -18.09 2.96
N VAL A 185 -12.29 -17.50 1.95
CA VAL A 185 -12.97 -16.75 0.89
C VAL A 185 -13.87 -17.67 0.06
N ILE A 186 -13.39 -18.86 -0.35
CA ILE A 186 -14.17 -19.84 -1.10
C ILE A 186 -15.39 -20.30 -0.29
N LYS A 187 -15.22 -20.52 1.02
CA LYS A 187 -16.31 -20.90 1.94
C LYS A 187 -17.27 -19.75 2.25
N GLY A 188 -17.00 -18.53 1.80
CA GLY A 188 -17.82 -17.36 2.12
C GLY A 188 -17.64 -16.81 3.54
N GLU A 189 -16.66 -17.32 4.32
CA GLU A 189 -16.36 -16.89 5.69
C GLU A 189 -15.60 -15.55 5.74
N THR A 190 -14.92 -15.19 4.67
CA THR A 190 -14.12 -13.97 4.59
C THR A 190 -14.45 -13.23 3.31
N LYS A 191 -14.82 -11.94 3.44
CA LYS A 191 -15.13 -11.09 2.31
C LYS A 191 -13.84 -10.61 1.65
N LEU A 192 -13.77 -10.80 0.34
CA LEU A 192 -12.72 -10.25 -0.51
C LEU A 192 -13.20 -8.89 -1.05
N CYS A 193 -12.44 -7.83 -0.76
CA CYS A 193 -12.75 -6.46 -1.18
C CYS A 193 -12.06 -6.10 -2.50
N THR A 194 -12.33 -4.89 -3.01
CA THR A 194 -11.61 -4.33 -4.17
C THR A 194 -10.12 -4.51 -4.01
N SER A 195 -9.54 -5.26 -4.90
CA SER A 195 -8.15 -5.73 -4.87
C SER A 195 -7.34 -5.06 -5.99
N HIS A 196 -6.03 -5.33 -6.04
CA HIS A 196 -5.17 -4.70 -7.04
C HIS A 196 -4.24 -5.72 -7.69
N ILE A 197 -3.93 -5.50 -8.97
CA ILE A 197 -2.84 -6.19 -9.67
C ILE A 197 -1.62 -5.28 -9.73
N LYS A 198 -0.46 -5.79 -9.33
CA LYS A 198 0.83 -5.12 -9.44
C LYS A 198 1.79 -5.96 -10.27
N LEU A 199 2.35 -5.35 -11.31
CA LEU A 199 3.38 -5.98 -12.12
C LEU A 199 4.75 -5.47 -11.67
N LYS A 200 5.69 -6.39 -11.44
CA LYS A 200 7.06 -6.04 -11.07
C LYS A 200 8.03 -7.09 -11.61
N ASN A 201 9.01 -6.67 -12.41
CA ASN A 201 10.08 -7.54 -12.93
C ASN A 201 9.56 -8.80 -13.65
N GLY A 202 8.54 -8.65 -14.49
CA GLY A 202 7.93 -9.77 -15.23
C GLY A 202 7.04 -10.69 -14.38
N LYS A 203 6.83 -10.37 -13.12
CA LYS A 203 5.94 -11.12 -12.21
C LYS A 203 4.66 -10.35 -11.97
N ILE A 204 3.57 -11.10 -11.83
CA ILE A 204 2.24 -10.62 -11.54
C ILE A 204 1.97 -10.85 -10.05
N PHE A 205 1.50 -9.83 -9.35
CA PHE A 205 1.13 -9.92 -7.94
C PHE A 205 -0.31 -9.44 -7.75
N TRP A 206 -1.09 -10.28 -7.11
CA TRP A 206 -2.39 -9.93 -6.59
C TRP A 206 -2.22 -9.37 -5.18
N LEU A 207 -2.67 -8.15 -4.97
CA LEU A 207 -2.81 -7.54 -3.65
C LEU A 207 -4.24 -7.78 -3.20
N ALA A 208 -4.49 -8.98 -2.65
CA ALA A 208 -5.80 -9.39 -2.17
C ALA A 208 -6.15 -8.62 -0.89
N VAL A 209 -7.24 -7.87 -0.91
CA VAL A 209 -7.76 -7.12 0.24
C VAL A 209 -8.89 -7.91 0.86
N LEU A 210 -8.69 -8.39 2.07
CA LEU A 210 -9.57 -9.25 2.83
C LEU A 210 -10.18 -8.46 3.99
N GLU A 211 -11.47 -8.58 4.21
CA GLU A 211 -12.13 -8.07 5.40
C GLU A 211 -12.18 -9.19 6.44
N ILE A 212 -11.45 -9.01 7.54
CA ILE A 212 -11.34 -10.00 8.61
C ILE A 212 -11.82 -9.41 9.93
N GLU A 213 -12.30 -10.25 10.81
CA GLU A 213 -12.60 -9.85 12.19
C GLU A 213 -11.32 -9.48 12.94
N LYS A 214 -11.43 -8.53 13.86
CA LYS A 214 -10.36 -8.22 14.81
C LYS A 214 -10.10 -9.45 15.69
N GLU A 215 -8.85 -9.64 16.10
CA GLU A 215 -8.49 -10.71 17.02
C GLU A 215 -9.13 -10.42 18.39
N LYS A 216 -9.72 -11.45 19.00
CA LYS A 216 -10.33 -11.34 20.34
C LYS A 216 -9.29 -11.74 21.37
N HIS A 217 -8.80 -10.78 22.13
CA HIS A 217 -7.90 -10.98 23.26
C HIS A 217 -8.56 -10.54 24.55
N CYS A 218 -8.16 -11.13 25.68
CA CYS A 218 -8.60 -10.72 27.01
C CYS A 218 -7.82 -9.47 27.44
N LEU A 219 -8.15 -8.31 26.86
CA LEU A 219 -7.51 -7.03 27.16
C LEU A 219 -8.31 -6.28 28.23
N ARG A 220 -7.60 -5.49 29.03
CA ARG A 220 -8.17 -4.64 30.06
C ARG A 220 -7.88 -3.19 29.72
N PRO A 221 -8.89 -2.35 29.46
CA PRO A 221 -8.70 -0.94 29.10
C PRO A 221 -7.89 -0.14 30.14
N GLU A 222 -8.04 -0.50 31.43
CA GLU A 222 -7.33 0.12 32.55
C GLU A 222 -5.83 -0.22 32.59
N VAL A 223 -5.38 -1.27 31.89
CA VAL A 223 -3.98 -1.65 31.82
C VAL A 223 -3.34 -0.92 30.65
N ILE A 224 -2.43 -0.01 30.97
CA ILE A 224 -1.75 0.84 30.01
C ILE A 224 -0.33 0.30 29.77
N ALA A 225 0.07 0.22 28.52
CA ALA A 225 1.44 0.02 28.10
C ALA A 225 1.99 1.32 27.50
N GLU A 226 3.11 1.80 28.01
CA GLU A 226 3.80 2.99 27.53
C GLU A 226 5.00 2.55 26.68
N ALA A 227 5.08 3.00 25.43
CA ALA A 227 6.19 2.68 24.56
C ALA A 227 6.87 3.95 24.05
N SER A 228 8.20 3.93 24.04
CA SER A 228 9.04 4.98 23.48
C SER A 228 9.82 4.42 22.31
N LEU A 229 9.79 5.14 21.19
CA LEU A 229 10.59 4.82 20.01
C LEU A 229 11.86 5.69 20.07
N SER A 230 13.03 5.07 20.16
CA SER A 230 14.31 5.81 20.25
C SER A 230 15.33 5.30 19.24
N LEU A 231 16.41 6.05 19.07
CA LEU A 231 17.50 5.69 18.16
C LEU A 231 18.37 4.57 18.71
N GLU A 232 18.54 4.53 20.01
CA GLU A 232 19.37 3.53 20.68
C GLU A 232 18.66 2.19 20.75
N TYR A 233 17.39 2.21 21.10
CA TYR A 233 16.53 1.06 21.13
C TYR A 233 15.29 1.31 20.25
N PRO A 234 15.06 0.52 19.21
CA PRO A 234 13.89 0.66 18.34
C PRO A 234 12.59 0.87 19.08
N ILE A 235 12.35 0.06 20.11
CA ILE A 235 11.18 0.20 20.97
C ILE A 235 11.58 -0.16 22.39
N VAL A 236 11.21 0.70 23.33
CA VAL A 236 11.23 0.41 24.76
C VAL A 236 9.80 0.49 25.24
N VAL A 237 9.26 -0.60 25.75
CA VAL A 237 7.89 -0.65 26.28
C VAL A 237 7.88 -1.02 27.76
N LYS A 238 6.95 -0.44 28.50
CA LYS A 238 6.79 -0.65 29.93
C LYS A 238 5.28 -0.77 30.23
N SER A 239 4.92 -1.70 31.12
CA SER A 239 3.59 -1.81 31.69
C SER A 239 3.73 -2.14 33.17
N GLY A 240 3.33 -1.19 34.03
CA GLY A 240 3.59 -1.27 35.48
C GLY A 240 5.10 -1.38 35.79
N LYS A 241 5.49 -2.49 36.43
CA LYS A 241 6.90 -2.76 36.80
C LYS A 241 7.69 -3.49 35.71
N ILE A 242 7.02 -3.99 34.68
CA ILE A 242 7.64 -4.81 33.64
C ILE A 242 8.09 -3.91 32.48
N LYS A 243 9.37 -4.03 32.13
CA LYS A 243 9.98 -3.28 31.01
C LYS A 243 10.58 -4.28 29.99
N LEU A 244 10.33 -4.03 28.72
CA LEU A 244 10.89 -4.81 27.61
C LEU A 244 11.57 -3.86 26.62
N THR A 245 12.80 -4.18 26.24
CA THR A 245 13.54 -3.52 25.17
C THR A 245 13.52 -4.39 23.93
N ILE A 246 13.10 -3.84 22.79
CA ILE A 246 12.92 -4.57 21.52
C ILE A 246 13.89 -4.03 20.49
N GLY A 247 14.88 -4.85 20.15
CA GLY A 247 15.96 -4.52 19.22
C GLY A 247 17.02 -3.59 19.81
N THR A 248 18.12 -3.44 19.10
CA THR A 248 19.20 -2.48 19.41
C THR A 248 19.58 -1.71 18.16
N ARG A 249 20.16 -0.51 18.35
CA ARG A 249 20.71 0.30 17.26
C ARG A 249 21.74 -0.49 16.46
N GLU A 250 22.64 -1.19 17.14
CA GLU A 250 23.72 -1.96 16.52
C GLU A 250 23.19 -3.08 15.65
N GLU A 251 22.21 -3.87 16.16
CA GLU A 251 21.59 -4.94 15.40
C GLU A 251 20.95 -4.42 14.11
N PHE A 252 20.23 -3.31 14.19
CA PHE A 252 19.53 -2.74 13.05
C PHE A 252 20.48 -2.08 12.05
N LEU A 253 21.39 -1.24 12.52
CA LEU A 253 22.29 -0.46 11.67
C LEU A 253 23.43 -1.28 11.10
N TYR A 254 24.03 -2.17 11.88
CA TYR A 254 25.20 -2.95 11.45
C TYR A 254 24.93 -3.73 10.16
N ARG A 255 23.85 -4.50 10.13
CA ARG A 255 23.45 -5.27 8.94
C ARG A 255 23.12 -4.36 7.75
N ARG A 256 22.51 -3.25 8.01
CA ARG A 256 22.18 -2.26 6.98
C ARG A 256 23.43 -1.61 6.40
N LEU A 257 24.34 -1.16 7.23
CA LEU A 257 25.63 -0.60 6.79
C LEU A 257 26.44 -1.61 5.97
N ALA A 258 26.44 -2.88 6.37
CA ALA A 258 27.09 -3.95 5.61
C ALA A 258 26.47 -4.11 4.20
N ILE A 259 25.14 -4.05 4.09
CA ILE A 259 24.44 -4.09 2.80
C ILE A 259 24.75 -2.85 1.95
N GLN A 260 24.78 -1.65 2.56
CA GLN A 260 25.14 -0.40 1.87
C GLN A 260 26.58 -0.41 1.38
N ALA A 261 27.53 -0.88 2.20
CA ALA A 261 28.93 -1.02 1.81
C ALA A 261 29.10 -2.01 0.65
N ALA A 262 28.40 -3.15 0.69
CA ALA A 262 28.40 -4.12 -0.41
C ALA A 262 27.78 -3.53 -1.70
N ARG A 263 26.71 -2.74 -1.57
CA ARG A 263 26.10 -2.00 -2.69
C ARG A 263 27.09 -0.99 -3.29
N LYS A 264 27.78 -0.21 -2.45
CA LYS A 264 28.78 0.76 -2.91
C LYS A 264 29.91 0.08 -3.68
N ARG A 265 30.45 -1.04 -3.16
CA ARG A 265 31.46 -1.85 -3.87
C ARG A 265 30.97 -2.37 -5.22
N ALA A 266 29.73 -2.90 -5.28
CA ALA A 266 29.11 -3.34 -6.52
C ALA A 266 28.93 -2.18 -7.52
N GLN A 267 28.63 -0.98 -7.02
CA GLN A 267 28.46 0.22 -7.82
C GLN A 267 29.78 0.67 -8.46
N VAL A 268 30.85 0.71 -7.66
CA VAL A 268 32.22 0.99 -8.13
C VAL A 268 32.67 -0.06 -9.15
N GLY A 269 32.51 -1.35 -8.86
CA GLY A 269 32.83 -2.43 -9.78
C GLY A 269 32.08 -2.35 -11.12
N ALA A 270 30.81 -1.92 -11.08
CA ALA A 270 30.01 -1.70 -12.30
C ALA A 270 30.55 -0.55 -13.17
N THR A 271 31.16 0.47 -12.57
CA THR A 271 31.76 1.61 -13.28
C THR A 271 32.99 1.19 -14.10
N TYR A 272 33.84 0.30 -13.54
CA TYR A 272 35.02 -0.18 -14.20
C TYR A 272 34.81 -1.32 -15.19
N SER A 273 33.59 -1.89 -15.23
CA SER A 273 33.25 -2.97 -16.17
C SER A 273 33.21 -2.45 -17.60
N ARG A 274 34.14 -2.91 -18.44
CA ARG A 274 34.22 -2.59 -19.89
C ARG A 274 33.27 -3.41 -20.76
N SER A 275 32.38 -4.22 -20.18
CA SER A 275 31.48 -5.07 -20.95
C SER A 275 30.46 -4.25 -21.74
N SER A 276 30.31 -4.55 -23.01
CA SER A 276 29.32 -3.97 -23.95
C SER A 276 27.85 -4.30 -23.63
N ASN A 277 27.64 -5.14 -22.62
CA ASN A 277 26.31 -5.58 -22.19
C ASN A 277 25.56 -4.50 -21.41
N GLY A 278 25.01 -3.50 -22.01
CA GLY A 278 24.10 -2.44 -21.51
C GLY A 278 23.92 -2.21 -20.00
N ILE A 279 23.50 -1.03 -19.62
CA ILE A 279 23.30 -0.55 -18.25
C ILE A 279 22.49 -1.53 -17.37
N LYS A 280 21.50 -2.23 -17.93
CA LYS A 280 20.64 -3.17 -17.17
C LYS A 280 21.42 -4.32 -16.55
N ARG A 281 22.43 -4.85 -17.23
CA ARG A 281 23.25 -5.98 -16.75
C ARG A 281 24.27 -5.51 -15.72
N LYS A 282 24.89 -4.35 -15.94
CA LYS A 282 25.83 -3.71 -15.01
C LYS A 282 25.18 -3.36 -13.67
N THR A 283 23.93 -2.86 -13.69
CA THR A 283 23.22 -2.43 -12.47
C THR A 283 22.49 -3.55 -11.74
N LYS A 284 22.46 -4.77 -12.29
CA LYS A 284 21.71 -5.91 -11.69
C LYS A 284 22.15 -6.21 -10.26
N ALA A 285 23.44 -6.25 -9.99
CA ALA A 285 23.99 -6.48 -8.65
C ALA A 285 23.64 -5.33 -7.68
N VAL A 286 23.78 -4.09 -8.12
CA VAL A 286 23.41 -2.89 -7.33
C VAL A 286 21.93 -2.91 -6.94
N ASN A 287 21.06 -3.25 -7.88
CA ASN A 287 19.61 -3.38 -7.63
C ASN A 287 19.30 -4.50 -6.65
N LYS A 288 20.02 -5.64 -6.72
CA LYS A 288 19.87 -6.75 -5.76
C LYS A 288 20.17 -6.31 -4.33
N PHE A 289 21.25 -5.54 -4.12
CA PHE A 289 21.57 -5.02 -2.78
C PHE A 289 20.57 -3.98 -2.28
N ARG A 290 20.02 -3.14 -3.16
CA ARG A 290 18.94 -2.21 -2.80
C ARG A 290 17.68 -2.95 -2.35
N ASP A 291 17.28 -4.00 -3.07
CA ASP A 291 16.13 -4.83 -2.70
C ASP A 291 16.40 -5.60 -1.39
N ALA A 292 17.63 -6.06 -1.17
CA ALA A 292 18.05 -6.74 0.07
C ALA A 292 17.97 -5.79 1.29
N GLU A 293 18.39 -4.53 1.14
CA GLU A 293 18.25 -3.50 2.19
C GLU A 293 16.81 -3.24 2.54
N SER A 294 15.96 -2.99 1.54
CA SER A 294 14.54 -2.75 1.74
C SER A 294 13.84 -3.95 2.41
N ASN A 295 14.13 -5.17 1.95
CA ASN A 295 13.55 -6.37 2.54
C ASN A 295 13.99 -6.57 4.00
N TYR A 296 15.25 -6.27 4.32
CA TYR A 296 15.75 -6.35 5.69
C TYR A 296 15.04 -5.38 6.61
N ILE A 297 14.90 -4.11 6.20
CA ILE A 297 14.20 -3.08 6.97
C ILE A 297 12.76 -3.49 7.21
N HIS A 298 12.02 -3.85 6.17
CA HIS A 298 10.64 -4.30 6.28
C HIS A 298 10.49 -5.49 7.23
N HIS A 299 11.38 -6.48 7.14
CA HIS A 299 11.36 -7.63 8.03
C HIS A 299 11.56 -7.22 9.49
N ARG A 300 12.56 -6.40 9.79
CA ARG A 300 12.85 -5.95 11.16
C ARG A 300 11.71 -5.14 11.76
N ILE A 301 11.16 -4.21 11.01
CA ILE A 301 10.01 -3.41 11.44
C ILE A 301 8.80 -4.32 11.75
N HIS A 302 8.57 -5.34 10.93
CA HIS A 302 7.51 -6.31 11.21
C HIS A 302 7.77 -7.12 12.50
N VAL A 303 9.01 -7.53 12.76
CA VAL A 303 9.40 -8.26 13.98
C VAL A 303 9.22 -7.35 15.20
N TYR A 304 9.76 -6.12 15.16
CA TYR A 304 9.69 -5.20 16.29
C TYR A 304 8.25 -4.83 16.65
N SER A 305 7.47 -4.42 15.66
CA SER A 305 6.06 -4.10 15.89
C SER A 305 5.23 -5.33 16.34
N ARG A 306 5.59 -6.55 15.94
CA ARG A 306 4.91 -7.76 16.44
C ARG A 306 5.24 -8.03 17.91
N ARG A 307 6.52 -7.97 18.29
CA ARG A 307 6.96 -8.15 19.68
C ARG A 307 6.34 -7.14 20.63
N LEU A 308 6.15 -5.89 20.18
CA LEU A 308 5.46 -4.86 20.96
C LEU A 308 4.00 -5.26 21.25
N ILE A 309 3.27 -5.65 20.21
CA ILE A 309 1.88 -6.04 20.37
C ILE A 309 1.74 -7.34 21.19
N ASP A 310 2.63 -8.32 20.98
CA ASP A 310 2.66 -9.55 21.80
C ASP A 310 2.93 -9.24 23.28
N PHE A 311 3.79 -8.25 23.56
CA PHE A 311 3.99 -7.77 24.95
C PHE A 311 2.70 -7.18 25.52
N CYS A 312 2.01 -6.30 24.78
CA CYS A 312 0.74 -5.72 25.24
C CYS A 312 -0.31 -6.81 25.49
N ILE A 313 -0.44 -7.80 24.61
CA ILE A 313 -1.37 -8.93 24.77
C ILE A 313 -1.01 -9.74 26.03
N ASN A 314 0.26 -10.07 26.23
CA ASN A 314 0.73 -10.85 27.37
C ASN A 314 0.52 -10.10 28.70
N GLN A 315 0.60 -8.77 28.70
CA GLN A 315 0.30 -7.94 29.87
C GLN A 315 -1.19 -7.57 29.99
N GLN A 316 -2.04 -8.06 29.09
CA GLN A 316 -3.47 -7.75 28.99
C GLN A 316 -3.72 -6.22 28.84
N ALA A 317 -2.77 -5.48 28.29
CA ALA A 317 -2.88 -4.03 28.10
C ALA A 317 -3.88 -3.73 26.97
N GLY A 318 -4.97 -3.02 27.32
CA GLY A 318 -5.98 -2.56 26.37
C GLY A 318 -5.60 -1.24 25.69
N THR A 319 -4.71 -0.46 26.32
CA THR A 319 -4.25 0.83 25.80
C THR A 319 -2.74 0.82 25.62
N LEU A 320 -2.26 1.29 24.46
CA LEU A 320 -0.85 1.50 24.15
C LEU A 320 -0.61 2.99 23.89
N ILE A 321 0.24 3.62 24.69
CA ILE A 321 0.64 5.03 24.54
C ILE A 321 2.04 5.08 23.94
N LEU A 322 2.21 5.82 22.85
CA LEU A 322 3.52 6.10 22.26
C LEU A 322 3.97 7.49 22.72
N LEU A 323 4.96 7.52 23.60
CA LEU A 323 5.42 8.73 24.30
C LEU A 323 6.39 9.57 23.47
N ASN A 324 6.26 10.90 23.58
CA ASN A 324 7.22 11.92 23.10
C ASN A 324 7.63 11.73 21.64
N GLN A 325 6.68 11.73 20.73
CA GLN A 325 6.98 11.55 19.31
C GLN A 325 7.31 12.87 18.60
N GLU A 326 6.77 14.00 19.07
CA GLU A 326 6.98 15.32 18.45
C GLU A 326 8.42 15.82 18.64
N ASP A 327 9.00 15.70 19.83
CA ASP A 327 10.38 16.11 20.12
C ASP A 327 11.42 15.35 19.28
N LYS A 328 11.12 14.11 18.95
CA LYS A 328 12.03 13.25 18.16
C LYS A 328 12.13 13.64 16.71
N ILE A 329 11.13 14.31 16.17
CA ILE A 329 11.18 14.87 14.81
C ILE A 329 12.24 15.97 14.70
N GLY A 330 12.45 16.77 15.77
CA GLY A 330 13.52 17.77 15.85
C GLY A 330 14.91 17.14 15.86
N ILE A 331 15.16 16.24 16.82
CA ILE A 331 16.43 15.50 16.95
C ILE A 331 16.77 14.72 15.68
N ALA A 332 15.73 14.26 15.00
CA ALA A 332 15.80 13.59 13.74
C ALA A 332 16.39 14.41 12.60
N LYS A 333 16.10 15.69 12.56
CA LYS A 333 16.61 16.59 11.53
C LYS A 333 18.10 16.89 11.74
N GLU A 334 18.56 16.83 12.99
CA GLU A 334 19.96 17.09 13.35
C GLU A 334 20.88 15.86 13.10
N GLU A 335 20.40 14.65 13.36
CA GLU A 335 21.13 13.41 13.05
C GLU A 335 20.69 12.82 11.69
N GLU A 336 21.01 13.50 10.62
CA GLU A 336 20.59 13.18 9.24
C GLU A 336 20.81 11.71 8.82
N PHE A 337 21.88 11.07 9.30
CA PHE A 337 22.23 9.69 8.96
C PHE A 337 21.27 8.66 9.58
N VAL A 338 20.87 8.83 10.82
CA VAL A 338 20.08 7.83 11.56
C VAL A 338 18.62 7.89 11.14
N PHE A 339 18.09 9.05 10.85
CA PHE A 339 16.69 9.26 10.53
C PHE A 339 16.29 8.94 9.10
N ARG A 340 17.09 9.30 8.11
CA ARG A 340 16.89 8.80 6.73
C ARG A 340 16.87 7.28 6.69
N ASN A 341 17.47 6.67 7.70
CA ASN A 341 17.65 5.24 7.74
C ASN A 341 16.69 4.50 8.67
N TRP A 342 15.99 5.18 9.56
CA TRP A 342 15.21 4.55 10.61
C TRP A 342 13.81 4.11 10.23
N SER A 343 13.28 4.44 9.06
CA SER A 343 11.92 4.05 8.64
C SER A 343 10.85 4.22 9.74
N TYR A 344 10.95 5.30 10.52
CA TYR A 344 10.11 5.60 11.66
C TYR A 344 8.61 5.56 11.32
N TYR A 345 8.23 6.26 10.26
CA TYR A 345 6.84 6.28 9.80
C TYR A 345 6.31 4.89 9.43
N GLU A 346 7.17 4.03 8.89
CA GLU A 346 6.77 2.66 8.58
C GLU A 346 6.56 1.83 9.84
N LEU A 347 7.42 2.01 10.87
CA LEU A 347 7.26 1.36 12.16
C LEU A 347 5.94 1.79 12.84
N MET A 348 5.65 3.10 12.86
CA MET A 348 4.39 3.66 13.37
C MET A 348 3.18 3.07 12.64
N THR A 349 3.21 3.04 11.32
CA THR A 349 2.13 2.46 10.50
C THR A 349 1.90 0.99 10.83
N LYS A 350 3.00 0.22 11.08
CA LYS A 350 2.89 -1.21 11.44
C LYS A 350 2.37 -1.41 12.86
N ILE A 351 2.76 -0.55 13.80
CA ILE A 351 2.23 -0.58 15.17
C ILE A 351 0.73 -0.28 15.13
N LYS A 352 0.31 0.82 14.49
CA LYS A 352 -1.09 1.21 14.36
C LYS A 352 -1.95 0.08 13.81
N TYR A 353 -1.55 -0.46 12.68
CA TYR A 353 -2.28 -1.56 12.04
C TYR A 353 -2.39 -2.81 12.93
N LYS A 354 -1.32 -3.17 13.65
CA LYS A 354 -1.32 -4.38 14.48
C LYS A 354 -2.05 -4.18 15.80
N ALA A 355 -1.98 -2.98 16.39
CA ALA A 355 -2.76 -2.60 17.57
C ALA A 355 -4.25 -2.68 17.25
N GLU A 356 -4.69 -2.05 16.13
CA GLU A 356 -6.08 -2.12 15.67
C GLU A 356 -6.54 -3.57 15.45
N LYS A 357 -5.68 -4.42 14.85
CA LYS A 357 -5.98 -5.85 14.63
C LYS A 357 -6.16 -6.62 15.93
N ALA A 358 -5.35 -6.30 16.95
CA ALA A 358 -5.40 -6.94 18.28
C ALA A 358 -6.48 -6.34 19.19
N GLY A 359 -7.20 -5.29 18.77
CA GLY A 359 -8.18 -4.61 19.61
C GLY A 359 -7.56 -3.71 20.68
N ILE A 360 -6.28 -3.30 20.51
CA ILE A 360 -5.57 -2.39 21.42
C ILE A 360 -5.79 -0.96 20.96
N GLU A 361 -6.23 -0.09 21.87
CA GLU A 361 -6.33 1.34 21.62
C GLU A 361 -4.93 1.96 21.55
N LEU A 362 -4.64 2.73 20.50
CA LEU A 362 -3.35 3.39 20.30
C LEU A 362 -3.49 4.89 20.46
N ILE A 363 -2.78 5.45 21.44
CA ILE A 363 -2.64 6.88 21.69
C ILE A 363 -1.22 7.29 21.28
N ILE A 364 -1.10 8.37 20.54
CA ILE A 364 0.19 8.95 20.10
C ILE A 364 0.30 10.31 20.76
N ASP A 365 1.32 10.47 21.60
CA ASP A 365 1.65 11.67 22.35
C ASP A 365 2.89 12.36 21.76
#